data_40dcdc05f51afb6078f164d29a3bea1f
#
_entry.id   40dcdc05f51afb6078f164d29a3bea1f
#
_cell.length_a   1.000
_cell.length_b   1.000
_cell.length_c   1.000
_cell.angle_alpha   90.00
_cell.angle_beta   90.00
_cell.angle_gamma   90.00
#
_symmetry.space_group_name_H-M   'P 1'
#
loop_
_entity.id
_entity.type
_entity.pdbx_description
1 polymer ?
#
loop_
_entity_poly.entity_id
_entity_poly.type
_entity_poly.pdbx_seq_one_letter_code
_entity_poly.pdbx_strand_id
1 'polypeptide(L)'
;MYLYRVDKRYFEVGAEIQPQTIFEQYMDEESMRVENILNANRPDQIPERKDCLFLFFELSAALNFFRKYGGYVYEVGVDCHAIYHRGDMNKLDNLLDLVRFTDEVDILTAAGNEYWKGGTHTFMPCYEFLVKSCIVRKCLVEPSELKSFTDNFEITKSIERTDLYLHTLENINSPL
;
A
#
# COMPACT_ATOMS: atom_id res chain seq x y z
N MET A 1 2.47 6.92 16.56
CA MET A 1 1.56 7.06 15.42
C MET A 1 0.84 5.73 15.21
N TYR A 2 -0.41 5.74 14.75
CA TYR A 2 -1.15 4.53 14.39
C TYR A 2 -1.17 4.38 12.87
N LEU A 3 -0.89 3.16 12.42
CA LEU A 3 -0.89 2.77 11.01
C LEU A 3 -1.58 1.40 10.88
N TYR A 4 -1.71 0.91 9.66
CA TYR A 4 -2.37 -0.36 9.38
C TYR A 4 -1.41 -1.33 8.70
N ARG A 5 -1.45 -2.59 9.13
CA ARG A 5 -0.66 -3.69 8.58
C ARG A 5 -1.58 -4.80 8.09
N VAL A 6 -1.30 -5.33 6.91
CA VAL A 6 -1.85 -6.61 6.45
C VAL A 6 -0.75 -7.66 6.54
N ASP A 7 -1.00 -8.75 7.25
CA ASP A 7 -0.01 -9.82 7.44
C ASP A 7 -0.69 -11.20 7.39
N LYS A 8 -0.01 -12.19 6.84
CA LYS A 8 -0.49 -13.58 6.80
C LYS A 8 -0.40 -14.28 8.15
N ARG A 9 0.46 -13.80 9.01
CA ARG A 9 0.73 -14.35 10.35
C ARG A 9 -0.28 -13.79 11.34
N TYR A 10 -0.66 -14.61 12.31
CA TYR A 10 -1.42 -14.17 13.48
C TYR A 10 -0.47 -13.57 14.52
N PHE A 11 -0.88 -12.45 15.10
CA PHE A 11 -0.20 -11.80 16.21
C PHE A 11 -1.19 -11.38 17.30
N GLU A 12 -0.82 -11.62 18.54
CA GLU A 12 -1.58 -11.13 19.69
C GLU A 12 -1.38 -9.62 19.89
N VAL A 13 -2.35 -8.99 20.55
CA VAL A 13 -2.23 -7.58 20.97
C VAL A 13 -1.01 -7.42 21.88
N GLY A 14 -0.18 -6.41 21.61
CA GLY A 14 1.08 -6.16 22.28
C GLY A 14 2.29 -6.85 21.66
N ALA A 15 2.11 -7.78 20.72
CA ALA A 15 3.22 -8.41 20.02
C ALA A 15 3.96 -7.42 19.11
N GLU A 16 5.28 -7.55 19.04
CA GLU A 16 6.10 -6.85 18.07
C GLU A 16 6.12 -7.62 16.74
N ILE A 17 5.83 -6.93 15.64
CA ILE A 17 6.00 -7.45 14.29
C ILE A 17 7.33 -6.96 13.75
N GLN A 18 8.10 -7.89 13.19
CA GLN A 18 9.36 -7.63 12.49
C GLN A 18 9.29 -8.15 11.05
N PRO A 19 10.09 -7.59 10.12
CA PRO A 19 10.19 -8.06 8.74
C PRO A 19 10.52 -9.55 8.67
N GLN A 20 10.02 -10.20 7.63
CA GLN A 20 10.46 -11.54 7.23
C GLN A 20 10.97 -11.46 5.79
N THR A 21 12.10 -12.10 5.55
CA THR A 21 12.82 -12.16 4.26
C THR A 21 12.12 -12.98 3.16
N ILE A 22 10.77 -13.13 3.23
CA ILE A 22 10.00 -13.94 2.28
C ILE A 22 9.42 -13.11 1.12
N PHE A 23 9.63 -11.80 1.17
CA PHE A 23 9.00 -10.83 0.28
C PHE A 23 9.23 -11.14 -1.22
N GLU A 24 10.45 -11.52 -1.59
CA GLU A 24 10.83 -11.78 -3.00
C GLU A 24 10.26 -13.09 -3.58
N GLN A 25 9.87 -14.06 -2.75
CA GLN A 25 9.40 -15.37 -3.22
C GLN A 25 8.06 -15.35 -3.97
N TYR A 26 7.31 -14.26 -3.86
CA TYR A 26 5.97 -14.11 -4.43
C TYR A 26 5.90 -13.05 -5.52
N MET A 27 7.06 -12.52 -5.96
CA MET A 27 7.12 -11.50 -6.98
C MET A 27 7.19 -12.12 -8.38
N ASP A 28 6.46 -11.55 -9.31
CA ASP A 28 6.69 -11.76 -10.73
C ASP A 28 7.95 -11.00 -11.21
N GLU A 29 8.36 -11.25 -12.43
CA GLU A 29 9.57 -10.67 -13.03
C GLU A 29 9.51 -9.13 -13.08
N GLU A 30 8.34 -8.57 -13.39
CA GLU A 30 8.14 -7.12 -13.48
C GLU A 30 8.26 -6.46 -12.10
N SER A 31 7.62 -7.04 -11.09
CA SER A 31 7.72 -6.57 -9.69
C SER A 31 9.14 -6.68 -9.16
N MET A 32 9.86 -7.75 -9.49
CA MET A 32 11.27 -7.91 -9.12
C MET A 32 12.13 -6.83 -9.79
N ARG A 33 11.85 -6.50 -11.05
CA ARG A 33 12.56 -5.42 -11.76
C ARG A 33 12.32 -4.07 -11.10
N VAL A 34 11.08 -3.77 -10.68
CA VAL A 34 10.74 -2.56 -9.91
C VAL A 34 11.56 -2.49 -8.63
N GLU A 35 11.59 -3.57 -7.83
CA GLU A 35 12.37 -3.60 -6.59
C GLU A 35 13.88 -3.41 -6.82
N ASN A 36 14.43 -3.96 -7.90
CA ASN A 36 15.84 -3.77 -8.26
C ASN A 36 16.13 -2.30 -8.59
N ILE A 37 15.23 -1.62 -9.33
CA ILE A 37 15.36 -0.19 -9.64
C ILE A 37 15.28 0.63 -8.35
N LEU A 38 14.34 0.34 -7.47
CA LEU A 38 14.19 1.03 -6.19
C LEU A 38 15.43 0.85 -5.32
N ASN A 39 15.95 -0.38 -5.21
CA ASN A 39 17.16 -0.66 -4.43
C ASN A 39 18.40 0.03 -4.99
N ALA A 40 18.55 0.09 -6.32
CA ALA A 40 19.67 0.79 -6.97
C ALA A 40 19.66 2.31 -6.73
N ASN A 41 18.48 2.90 -6.50
CA ASN A 41 18.30 4.33 -6.30
C ASN A 41 18.00 4.70 -4.84
N ARG A 42 18.08 3.74 -3.93
CA ARG A 42 17.75 3.91 -2.52
C ARG A 42 18.78 4.80 -1.82
N PRO A 43 18.34 5.75 -0.97
CA PRO A 43 19.25 6.48 -0.08
C PRO A 43 19.98 5.53 0.88
N ASP A 44 21.28 5.72 1.07
CA ASP A 44 22.17 4.81 1.84
C ASP A 44 21.69 4.53 3.27
N GLN A 45 21.02 5.49 3.91
CA GLN A 45 20.53 5.39 5.28
C GLN A 45 19.23 4.60 5.42
N ILE A 46 18.57 4.26 4.32
CA ILE A 46 17.33 3.47 4.32
C ILE A 46 17.67 2.01 4.01
N PRO A 47 17.18 1.02 4.77
CA PRO A 47 17.35 -0.41 4.45
C PRO A 47 16.71 -0.77 3.12
N GLU A 48 17.06 -1.92 2.56
CA GLU A 48 16.34 -2.46 1.41
C GLU A 48 14.86 -2.68 1.78
N ARG A 49 13.97 -2.48 0.81
CA ARG A 49 12.53 -2.60 1.07
C ARG A 49 12.15 -3.98 1.63
N LYS A 50 12.81 -5.06 1.16
CA LYS A 50 12.62 -6.42 1.68
C LYS A 50 12.92 -6.59 3.17
N ASP A 51 13.77 -5.72 3.73
CA ASP A 51 14.16 -5.71 5.15
C ASP A 51 13.27 -4.78 5.99
N CYS A 52 12.20 -4.23 5.40
CA CYS A 52 11.25 -3.35 6.03
C CYS A 52 9.88 -4.01 6.19
N LEU A 53 9.09 -3.53 7.16
CA LEU A 53 7.65 -3.72 7.18
C LEU A 53 6.97 -2.63 6.35
N PHE A 54 5.93 -3.02 5.63
CA PHE A 54 5.07 -2.11 4.87
C PHE A 54 3.79 -1.85 5.67
N LEU A 55 3.52 -0.60 5.96
CA LEU A 55 2.33 -0.17 6.68
C LEU A 55 1.57 0.85 5.85
N PHE A 56 0.26 0.86 5.96
CA PHE A 56 -0.61 1.82 5.28
C PHE A 56 -1.01 2.94 6.25
N PHE A 57 -1.10 4.16 5.72
CA PHE A 57 -1.66 5.28 6.46
C PHE A 57 -3.19 5.18 6.55
N GLU A 58 -3.83 4.84 5.43
CA GLU A 58 -5.27 4.75 5.33
C GLU A 58 -5.76 3.31 5.56
N LEU A 59 -6.77 3.13 6.40
CA LEU A 59 -7.42 1.83 6.58
C LEU A 59 -7.99 1.29 5.26
N SER A 60 -8.54 2.15 4.43
CA SER A 60 -9.07 1.80 3.11
C SER A 60 -8.01 1.17 2.20
N ALA A 61 -6.77 1.67 2.22
CA ALA A 61 -5.65 1.07 1.48
C ALA A 61 -5.31 -0.33 2.02
N ALA A 62 -5.24 -0.48 3.35
CA ALA A 62 -5.02 -1.78 3.98
C ALA A 62 -6.14 -2.79 3.65
N LEU A 63 -7.40 -2.35 3.67
CA LEU A 63 -8.54 -3.19 3.31
C LEU A 63 -8.54 -3.59 1.84
N ASN A 64 -8.15 -2.71 0.92
CA ASN A 64 -7.97 -3.04 -0.50
C ASN A 64 -6.86 -4.10 -0.68
N PHE A 65 -5.76 -3.97 0.06
CA PHE A 65 -4.68 -4.94 0.04
C PHE A 65 -5.13 -6.29 0.64
N PHE A 66 -5.82 -6.26 1.77
CA PHE A 66 -6.43 -7.45 2.38
C PHE A 66 -7.36 -8.19 1.41
N ARG A 67 -8.23 -7.46 0.69
CA ARG A 67 -9.13 -8.05 -0.31
C ARG A 67 -8.38 -8.81 -1.40
N LYS A 68 -7.23 -8.27 -1.84
CA LYS A 68 -6.43 -8.87 -2.91
C LYS A 68 -5.62 -10.08 -2.42
N TYR A 69 -5.06 -10.00 -1.22
CA TYR A 69 -4.06 -10.96 -0.76
C TYR A 69 -4.49 -11.78 0.47
N GLY A 70 -5.56 -11.41 1.15
CA GLY A 70 -5.99 -12.01 2.41
C GLY A 70 -5.03 -11.71 3.57
N GLY A 71 -5.17 -12.46 4.66
CA GLY A 71 -4.38 -12.30 5.89
C GLY A 71 -5.19 -11.68 7.02
N TYR A 72 -4.52 -11.04 7.96
CA TYR A 72 -5.11 -10.27 9.06
C TYR A 72 -4.89 -8.79 8.80
N VAL A 73 -5.84 -7.94 9.19
CA VAL A 73 -5.65 -6.48 9.20
C VAL A 73 -5.47 -6.02 10.64
N TYR A 74 -4.33 -5.44 10.92
CA TYR A 74 -3.98 -4.92 12.23
C TYR A 74 -3.92 -3.39 12.24
N GLU A 75 -4.43 -2.79 13.31
CA GLU A 75 -3.99 -1.47 13.74
C GLU A 75 -2.72 -1.64 14.56
N VAL A 76 -1.68 -0.91 14.21
CA VAL A 76 -0.36 -1.01 14.83
C VAL A 76 0.15 0.34 15.32
N GLY A 77 0.87 0.31 16.42
CA GLY A 77 1.60 1.47 16.94
C GLY A 77 3.04 1.46 16.40
N VAL A 78 3.49 2.61 15.93
CA VAL A 78 4.85 2.79 15.41
C VAL A 78 5.53 3.94 16.13
N ASP A 79 6.78 3.72 16.54
CA ASP A 79 7.66 4.81 16.97
C ASP A 79 8.06 5.63 15.75
N CYS A 80 7.96 6.95 15.83
CA CYS A 80 8.37 7.84 14.73
C CYS A 80 9.84 7.67 14.33
N HIS A 81 10.71 7.27 15.25
CA HIS A 81 12.12 6.98 14.98
C HIS A 81 12.35 5.63 14.29
N ALA A 82 11.32 4.76 14.25
CA ALA A 82 11.38 3.48 13.54
C ALA A 82 10.94 3.59 12.07
N ILE A 83 10.54 4.78 11.62
CA ILE A 83 10.11 5.03 10.25
C ILE A 83 11.33 5.38 9.40
N TYR A 84 11.62 4.57 8.41
CA TYR A 84 12.70 4.79 7.46
C TYR A 84 12.28 5.67 6.29
N HIS A 85 11.05 5.46 5.78
CA HIS A 85 10.55 6.16 4.60
C HIS A 85 9.03 6.21 4.57
N ARG A 86 8.50 7.25 3.92
CA ARG A 86 7.10 7.35 3.51
C ARG A 86 7.05 7.52 2.00
N GLY A 87 6.50 6.55 1.30
CA GLY A 87 6.33 6.57 -0.15
C GLY A 87 4.87 6.66 -0.58
N ASP A 88 4.62 7.16 -1.79
CA ASP A 88 3.32 7.09 -2.44
C ASP A 88 3.30 5.85 -3.35
N MET A 89 2.46 4.87 -3.06
CA MET A 89 2.33 3.63 -3.82
C MET A 89 1.91 3.86 -5.28
N ASN A 90 1.22 4.97 -5.58
CA ASN A 90 0.90 5.31 -6.97
C ASN A 90 2.16 5.51 -7.82
N LYS A 91 3.30 5.88 -7.22
CA LYS A 91 4.59 5.95 -7.92
C LYS A 91 5.17 4.57 -8.22
N LEU A 92 4.88 3.56 -7.37
CA LEU A 92 5.25 2.17 -7.63
C LEU A 92 4.43 1.62 -8.80
N ASP A 93 3.12 1.88 -8.83
CA ASP A 93 2.27 1.47 -9.95
C ASP A 93 2.74 2.12 -11.26
N ASN A 94 3.08 3.42 -11.23
CA ASN A 94 3.66 4.10 -12.38
C ASN A 94 5.01 3.50 -12.82
N LEU A 95 5.89 3.16 -11.88
CA LEU A 95 7.17 2.51 -12.20
C LEU A 95 6.94 1.10 -12.76
N LEU A 96 5.96 0.35 -12.24
CA LEU A 96 5.56 -0.96 -12.76
C LEU A 96 5.07 -0.84 -14.21
N ASP A 97 4.26 0.17 -14.52
CA ASP A 97 3.86 0.43 -15.89
C ASP A 97 5.06 0.80 -16.79
N LEU A 98 5.96 1.64 -16.32
CA LEU A 98 7.16 2.01 -17.07
C LEU A 98 8.05 0.81 -17.41
N VAL A 99 8.28 -0.14 -16.49
CA VAL A 99 9.10 -1.32 -16.75
C VAL A 99 8.49 -2.26 -17.81
N ARG A 100 7.19 -2.15 -18.09
CA ARG A 100 6.50 -2.88 -19.17
C ARG A 100 6.71 -2.25 -20.54
N PHE A 101 6.91 -0.93 -20.58
CA PHE A 101 6.95 -0.19 -21.84
C PHE A 101 8.34 0.25 -22.27
N THR A 102 9.33 0.29 -21.36
CA THR A 102 10.67 0.78 -21.71
C THR A 102 11.77 0.06 -20.92
N ASP A 103 12.95 -0.01 -21.55
CA ASP A 103 14.20 -0.44 -20.94
C ASP A 103 15.17 0.73 -20.72
N GLU A 104 14.73 1.97 -20.96
CA GLU A 104 15.58 3.16 -20.84
C GLU A 104 15.95 3.43 -19.37
N VAL A 105 17.22 3.19 -19.04
CA VAL A 105 17.75 3.25 -17.67
C VAL A 105 17.50 4.61 -17.02
N ASP A 106 17.68 5.70 -17.76
CA ASP A 106 17.52 7.06 -17.24
C ASP A 106 16.07 7.35 -16.82
N ILE A 107 15.10 6.89 -17.61
CA ILE A 107 13.66 7.04 -17.30
C ILE A 107 13.32 6.23 -16.04
N LEU A 108 13.73 4.99 -15.98
CA LEU A 108 13.46 4.10 -14.84
C LEU A 108 14.15 4.58 -13.56
N THR A 109 15.40 5.04 -13.67
CA THR A 109 16.14 5.65 -12.56
C THR A 109 15.46 6.92 -12.05
N ALA A 110 14.99 7.80 -12.94
CA ALA A 110 14.26 9.00 -12.56
C ALA A 110 12.97 8.67 -11.80
N ALA A 111 12.20 7.68 -12.28
CA ALA A 111 10.97 7.22 -11.62
C ALA A 111 11.24 6.60 -10.24
N GLY A 112 12.29 5.78 -10.09
CA GLY A 112 12.73 5.23 -8.81
C GLY A 112 13.12 6.33 -7.81
N ASN A 113 13.87 7.33 -8.25
CA ASN A 113 14.23 8.48 -7.44
C ASN A 113 13.01 9.29 -6.98
N GLU A 114 11.98 9.44 -7.83
CA GLU A 114 10.74 10.12 -7.45
C GLU A 114 10.00 9.42 -6.31
N TYR A 115 10.02 8.10 -6.24
CA TYR A 115 9.48 7.38 -5.09
C TYR A 115 10.22 7.73 -3.80
N TRP A 116 11.56 7.69 -3.82
CA TRP A 116 12.39 7.95 -2.63
C TRP A 116 12.37 9.41 -2.15
N LYS A 117 11.96 10.36 -2.97
CA LYS A 117 11.72 11.74 -2.55
C LYS A 117 10.52 11.90 -1.61
N GLY A 118 9.64 10.89 -1.51
CA GLY A 118 8.48 10.90 -0.62
C GLY A 118 7.37 11.88 -1.00
N GLY A 119 7.45 12.51 -2.17
CA GLY A 119 6.42 13.40 -2.71
C GLY A 119 5.20 12.62 -3.22
N THR A 120 4.09 13.32 -3.43
CA THR A 120 2.85 12.74 -3.97
C THR A 120 2.88 12.68 -5.50
N HIS A 121 2.19 11.70 -6.09
CA HIS A 121 2.00 11.57 -7.54
C HIS A 121 0.63 12.11 -8.00
N THR A 122 -0.40 11.95 -7.19
CA THR A 122 -1.80 12.26 -7.53
C THR A 122 -2.49 13.07 -6.43
N PHE A 123 -3.74 13.50 -6.70
CA PHE A 123 -4.61 14.15 -5.70
C PHE A 123 -5.04 13.20 -4.58
N MET A 124 -4.96 11.89 -4.81
CA MET A 124 -5.31 10.85 -3.84
C MET A 124 -4.11 9.94 -3.62
N PRO A 125 -3.11 10.38 -2.83
CA PRO A 125 -1.93 9.59 -2.57
C PRO A 125 -2.29 8.35 -1.74
N CYS A 126 -1.69 7.22 -2.07
CA CYS A 126 -1.76 5.99 -1.28
C CYS A 126 -0.44 5.80 -0.54
N TYR A 127 -0.37 6.28 0.71
CA TYR A 127 0.88 6.24 1.44
C TYR A 127 1.17 4.87 2.05
N GLU A 128 2.36 4.37 1.77
CA GLU A 128 3.01 3.33 2.54
C GLU A 128 4.12 3.90 3.43
N PHE A 129 4.37 3.24 4.54
CA PHE A 129 5.47 3.53 5.44
C PHE A 129 6.38 2.31 5.53
N LEU A 130 7.66 2.51 5.27
CA LEU A 130 8.68 1.51 5.51
C LEU A 130 9.19 1.68 6.94
N VAL A 131 9.03 0.65 7.78
CA VAL A 131 9.40 0.72 9.19
C VAL A 131 10.22 -0.50 9.60
N LYS A 132 11.00 -0.33 10.68
CA LYS A 132 11.81 -1.40 11.27
C LYS A 132 10.94 -2.45 11.96
N SER A 133 10.01 -2.01 12.79
CA SER A 133 9.10 -2.85 13.55
C SER A 133 7.86 -2.07 13.93
N CYS A 134 6.83 -2.77 14.38
CA CYS A 134 5.62 -2.14 14.92
C CYS A 134 5.00 -3.03 16.02
N ILE A 135 4.16 -2.44 16.86
CA ILE A 135 3.47 -3.15 17.94
C ILE A 135 1.99 -3.28 17.59
N VAL A 136 1.46 -4.49 17.64
CA VAL A 136 0.04 -4.77 17.44
C VAL A 136 -0.80 -4.08 18.52
N ARG A 137 -1.78 -3.26 18.10
CA ARG A 137 -2.74 -2.61 18.99
C ARG A 137 -4.09 -3.30 18.96
N LYS A 138 -4.51 -3.72 17.77
CA LYS A 138 -5.80 -4.38 17.57
C LYS A 138 -5.77 -5.21 16.28
N CYS A 139 -6.40 -6.37 16.28
CA CYS A 139 -6.81 -7.06 15.06
C CYS A 139 -8.17 -6.47 14.63
N LEU A 140 -8.24 -5.95 13.41
CA LEU A 140 -9.45 -5.32 12.87
C LEU A 140 -10.26 -6.29 12.02
N VAL A 141 -9.56 -7.14 11.23
CA VAL A 141 -10.18 -8.10 10.32
C VAL A 141 -9.37 -9.39 10.33
N GLU A 142 -10.07 -10.53 10.34
CA GLU A 142 -9.49 -11.86 10.27
C GLU A 142 -9.64 -12.48 8.86
N PRO A 143 -8.80 -13.47 8.49
CA PRO A 143 -8.89 -14.14 7.18
C PRO A 143 -10.24 -14.77 6.88
N SER A 144 -10.95 -15.25 7.90
CA SER A 144 -12.30 -15.84 7.80
C SER A 144 -13.34 -14.84 7.29
N GLU A 145 -13.10 -13.54 7.49
CA GLU A 145 -14.03 -12.46 7.11
C GLU A 145 -13.85 -12.01 5.65
N LEU A 146 -12.82 -12.51 4.94
CA LEU A 146 -12.48 -12.06 3.59
C LEU A 146 -13.66 -12.14 2.62
N LYS A 147 -14.41 -13.25 2.63
CA LYS A 147 -15.55 -13.43 1.74
C LYS A 147 -16.65 -12.43 2.04
N SER A 148 -17.04 -12.34 3.31
CA SER A 148 -18.07 -11.38 3.76
C SER A 148 -17.67 -9.93 3.47
N PHE A 149 -16.41 -9.60 3.69
CA PHE A 149 -15.89 -8.28 3.41
C PHE A 149 -15.91 -7.96 1.90
N THR A 150 -15.53 -8.92 1.06
CA THR A 150 -15.56 -8.75 -0.41
C THR A 150 -16.98 -8.55 -0.91
N ASP A 151 -17.93 -9.37 -0.46
CA ASP A 151 -19.33 -9.29 -0.87
C ASP A 151 -19.94 -7.93 -0.46
N ASN A 152 -19.72 -7.49 0.77
CA ASN A 152 -20.22 -6.20 1.26
C ASN A 152 -19.55 -5.01 0.57
N PHE A 153 -18.25 -5.10 0.27
CA PHE A 153 -17.51 -4.03 -0.40
C PHE A 153 -18.00 -3.80 -1.83
N GLU A 154 -18.30 -4.85 -2.58
CA GLU A 154 -18.84 -4.72 -3.95
C GLU A 154 -20.26 -4.12 -3.93
N ILE A 155 -21.08 -4.46 -2.94
CA ILE A 155 -22.39 -3.85 -2.74
C ILE A 155 -22.26 -2.35 -2.44
N THR A 156 -21.38 -1.98 -1.51
CA THR A 156 -21.16 -0.57 -1.13
C THR A 156 -20.65 0.25 -2.31
N LYS A 157 -19.68 -0.26 -3.08
CA LYS A 157 -19.21 0.40 -4.30
C LYS A 157 -20.31 0.57 -5.36
N SER A 158 -21.19 -0.42 -5.49
CA SER A 158 -22.32 -0.33 -6.42
C SER A 158 -23.26 0.79 -6.01
N ILE A 159 -23.56 0.93 -4.71
CA ILE A 159 -24.41 1.98 -4.16
C ILE A 159 -23.77 3.36 -4.39
N GLU A 160 -22.50 3.54 -4.00
CA GLU A 160 -21.77 4.81 -4.18
C GLU A 160 -21.74 5.27 -5.64
N ARG A 161 -21.53 4.34 -6.59
CA ARG A 161 -21.56 4.65 -8.03
C ARG A 161 -22.96 5.08 -8.49
N THR A 162 -23.99 4.45 -7.96
CA THR A 162 -25.37 4.76 -8.30
C THR A 162 -25.74 6.14 -7.77
N ASP A 163 -25.38 6.46 -6.53
CA ASP A 163 -25.65 7.75 -5.90
C ASP A 163 -24.91 8.89 -6.64
N LEU A 164 -23.64 8.67 -7.00
CA LEU A 164 -22.86 9.63 -7.78
C LEU A 164 -23.51 9.89 -9.16
N TYR A 165 -23.97 8.83 -9.81
CA TYR A 165 -24.64 8.94 -11.12
C TYR A 165 -25.98 9.71 -11.02
N LEU A 166 -26.81 9.41 -10.02
CA LEU A 166 -28.07 10.10 -9.77
C LEU A 166 -27.84 11.60 -9.46
N HIS A 167 -26.86 11.91 -8.60
CA HIS A 167 -26.52 13.30 -8.27
C HIS A 167 -26.04 14.07 -9.51
N THR A 168 -25.31 13.41 -10.42
CA THR A 168 -24.86 14.01 -11.68
C THR A 168 -26.05 14.31 -12.61
N LEU A 169 -27.02 13.40 -12.68
CA LEU A 169 -28.23 13.59 -13.49
C LEU A 169 -29.12 14.71 -12.97
N GLU A 170 -29.25 14.85 -11.64
CA GLU A 170 -30.02 15.94 -11.01
C GLU A 170 -29.41 17.30 -11.32
N ASN A 171 -28.07 17.40 -11.29
CA ASN A 171 -27.36 18.65 -11.60
C ASN A 171 -27.46 19.05 -13.09
N ILE A 172 -27.57 18.08 -14.02
CA ILE A 172 -27.71 18.33 -15.44
C ILE A 172 -29.15 18.81 -15.79
N ASN A 173 -30.14 18.34 -15.02
CA ASN A 173 -31.56 18.64 -15.26
C ASN A 173 -32.10 19.82 -14.46
N SER A 174 -31.25 20.48 -13.66
CA SER A 174 -31.67 21.72 -12.95
C SER A 174 -31.74 22.88 -13.95
N PRO A 175 -32.91 23.50 -14.19
CA PRO A 175 -32.98 24.66 -15.07
C PRO A 175 -32.21 25.84 -14.43
N LEU A 176 -31.43 26.51 -15.27
CA LEU A 176 -30.77 27.79 -14.96
C LEU A 176 -31.76 28.88 -14.65
#